data_51b9be5236e1e1c0ffa29b6caccbd232
#
_entry.id   51b9be5236e1e1c0ffa29b6caccbd232
#
_cell.length_a   1.000
_cell.length_b   1.000
_cell.length_c   1.000
_cell.angle_alpha   90.00
_cell.angle_beta   90.00
_cell.angle_gamma   90.00
#
_symmetry.space_group_name_H-M   'P 1'
#
loop_
_entity.id
_entity.type
_entity.pdbx_description
1 polymer ?
#
loop_
_entity_poly.entity_id
_entity_poly.type
_entity_poly.pdbx_seq_one_letter_code
_entity_poly.pdbx_strand_id
1 'polypeptide(L)'
;MTWEQIERLIKEVNNQLYINKDTLVNELYDKKYKKLIEYSGKDLTELKKVLNDMYNEFEKYSPDNSVEILIYILKINKMLNISDMTPLEHFLQHKKKNKKKDYNYFKSRISIPIINITNINLKKFIDDLLIDFFIQGKANVETFDDYFTKKELKKLFYISKLLKGEESLSPINDKYITYSEYCSLAERKEITICEHNPSEFKIDEDIKIDLDLKNIKTINISIYEINTDNYYLEKKTPIESNIDIEGLISSINFNVKIEGGENPLKRIRKTINFTQIPKNKPGVYLIDILGDGISSRIIIKRGKLFLISRNTTKGIMCQIINEKNELLKDDKTFIWYNNNKLSCEPNEGLIVLPYKILSKEEKICVLVHDSYADIAEISIPEENFKLLGYFQFLKESIIWGSSSKVTFRPFLFVNNRESSIENIKDGKITVYIEKKELDNTLPIQSYFENIIFSEDNKEYEFEIFIPTMISDLKFRFDCEIINSAGEKKNLYYEQNSNIKINEQVISRGLFHKCGKKYFDENIGQNGEKNIFHIKKKKN
;
A
#
# COMPACT_ATOMS: atom_id res chain seq x y z
N MET A 1 9.94 -2.35 -17.07
CA MET A 1 11.36 -2.31 -17.45
C MET A 1 12.06 -3.35 -16.60
N THR A 2 12.75 -4.32 -17.22
CA THR A 2 13.48 -5.35 -16.47
C THR A 2 14.77 -4.78 -15.88
N TRP A 3 15.33 -5.43 -14.87
CA TRP A 3 16.59 -5.02 -14.24
C TRP A 3 17.76 -4.91 -15.26
N GLU A 4 17.83 -5.83 -16.21
CA GLU A 4 18.81 -5.79 -17.30
C GLU A 4 18.68 -4.55 -18.21
N GLN A 5 17.46 -4.06 -18.41
CA GLN A 5 17.20 -2.82 -19.16
C GLN A 5 17.67 -1.57 -18.37
N ILE A 6 17.54 -1.62 -17.04
CA ILE A 6 18.04 -0.55 -16.14
C ILE A 6 19.57 -0.56 -16.11
N GLU A 7 20.21 -1.73 -16.01
CA GLU A 7 21.68 -1.84 -16.09
C GLU A 7 22.24 -1.41 -17.45
N ARG A 8 21.55 -1.72 -18.54
CA ARG A 8 21.92 -1.19 -19.88
C ARG A 8 21.82 0.32 -19.96
N LEU A 9 20.72 0.90 -19.47
CA LEU A 9 20.53 2.35 -19.40
C LEU A 9 21.60 3.00 -18.52
N ILE A 10 21.96 2.41 -17.39
CA ILE A 10 23.05 2.89 -16.52
C ILE A 10 24.40 2.83 -17.23
N LYS A 11 24.67 1.78 -18.03
CA LYS A 11 25.89 1.66 -18.83
C LYS A 11 25.93 2.64 -20.01
N GLU A 12 24.81 2.84 -20.69
CA GLU A 12 24.69 3.82 -21.77
C GLU A 12 24.80 5.27 -21.27
N VAL A 13 24.25 5.54 -20.09
CA VAL A 13 24.32 6.84 -19.41
C VAL A 13 25.74 7.16 -18.89
N ASN A 14 26.49 6.16 -18.45
CA ASN A 14 27.90 6.34 -18.08
C ASN A 14 28.82 6.61 -19.29
N ASN A 15 28.36 6.26 -20.51
CA ASN A 15 29.10 6.51 -21.74
C ASN A 15 28.70 7.81 -22.44
N GLN A 16 27.60 8.45 -22.06
CA GLN A 16 27.17 9.76 -22.57
C GLN A 16 27.25 10.81 -21.48
N LEU A 17 28.24 11.66 -21.59
CA LEU A 17 28.57 12.83 -20.76
C LEU A 17 27.35 13.59 -20.20
N TYR A 18 27.40 13.89 -18.87
CA TYR A 18 26.56 14.87 -18.18
C TYR A 18 25.08 14.54 -17.94
N ILE A 19 24.76 13.37 -17.38
CA ILE A 19 23.53 13.24 -16.63
C ILE A 19 23.85 13.63 -15.17
N ASN A 20 23.08 14.59 -14.65
CA ASN A 20 23.17 15.03 -13.28
C ASN A 20 22.98 13.80 -12.37
N LYS A 21 24.00 13.44 -11.59
CA LYS A 21 23.98 12.28 -10.69
C LYS A 21 22.76 12.29 -9.75
N ASP A 22 22.29 13.47 -9.38
CA ASP A 22 21.08 13.66 -8.56
C ASP A 22 19.80 13.19 -9.27
N THR A 23 19.70 13.38 -10.58
CA THR A 23 18.55 12.91 -11.37
C THR A 23 18.51 11.38 -11.41
N LEU A 24 19.66 10.73 -11.58
CA LEU A 24 19.78 9.28 -11.59
C LEU A 24 19.36 8.66 -10.24
N VAL A 25 19.83 9.28 -9.13
CA VAL A 25 19.48 8.82 -7.77
C VAL A 25 17.98 8.97 -7.50
N ASN A 26 17.36 10.09 -7.92
CA ASN A 26 15.92 10.30 -7.77
C ASN A 26 15.12 9.29 -8.60
N GLU A 27 15.53 9.02 -9.83
CA GLU A 27 14.87 8.00 -10.66
C GLU A 27 15.01 6.59 -10.07
N LEU A 28 16.17 6.25 -9.51
CA LEU A 28 16.41 4.97 -8.86
C LEU A 28 15.53 4.82 -7.60
N TYR A 29 15.42 5.90 -6.82
CA TYR A 29 14.53 5.95 -5.67
C TYR A 29 13.07 5.73 -6.08
N ASP A 30 12.55 6.52 -7.01
CA ASP A 30 11.14 6.47 -7.40
C ASP A 30 10.75 5.14 -8.06
N LYS A 31 11.63 4.58 -8.90
CA LYS A 31 11.33 3.35 -9.66
C LYS A 31 11.52 2.06 -8.88
N LYS A 32 12.48 2.01 -7.96
CA LYS A 32 12.85 0.78 -7.22
C LYS A 32 12.55 0.87 -5.74
N TYR A 33 13.19 1.82 -5.04
CA TYR A 33 13.21 1.79 -3.58
C TYR A 33 11.93 2.26 -2.92
N LYS A 34 11.22 3.22 -3.50
CA LYS A 34 9.94 3.69 -2.98
C LYS A 34 8.94 2.54 -2.82
N LYS A 35 8.81 1.68 -3.83
CA LYS A 35 7.94 0.49 -3.77
C LYS A 35 8.43 -0.55 -2.77
N LEU A 36 9.75 -0.77 -2.66
CA LEU A 36 10.32 -1.70 -1.69
C LEU A 36 10.11 -1.22 -0.26
N ILE A 37 10.25 0.09 0.00
CA ILE A 37 9.97 0.70 1.30
C ILE A 37 8.48 0.58 1.65
N GLU A 38 7.59 0.84 0.69
CA GLU A 38 6.14 0.64 0.86
C GLU A 38 5.81 -0.83 1.13
N TYR A 39 6.45 -1.77 0.43
CA TYR A 39 6.25 -3.21 0.59
C TYR A 39 6.79 -3.74 1.91
N SER A 40 7.94 -3.24 2.40
CA SER A 40 8.47 -3.62 3.72
C SER A 40 7.50 -3.26 4.86
N GLY A 41 6.59 -2.33 4.63
CA GLY A 41 5.54 -1.94 5.55
C GLY A 41 6.10 -1.50 6.90
N LYS A 42 5.58 -2.10 7.99
CA LYS A 42 6.02 -1.82 9.36
C LYS A 42 7.14 -2.74 9.85
N ASP A 43 7.60 -3.68 9.05
CA ASP A 43 8.71 -4.57 9.43
C ASP A 43 10.04 -3.82 9.34
N LEU A 44 10.54 -3.37 10.48
CA LEU A 44 11.80 -2.63 10.58
C LEU A 44 13.01 -3.47 10.15
N THR A 45 12.94 -4.79 10.25
CA THR A 45 14.03 -5.69 9.87
C THR A 45 14.15 -5.76 8.36
N GLU A 46 13.03 -5.95 7.66
CA GLU A 46 12.99 -5.90 6.20
C GLU A 46 13.32 -4.50 5.68
N LEU A 47 12.78 -3.45 6.30
CA LEU A 47 13.10 -2.07 5.96
C LEU A 47 14.59 -1.79 6.09
N LYS A 48 15.25 -2.28 7.15
CA LYS A 48 16.70 -2.16 7.34
C LYS A 48 17.47 -2.82 6.20
N LYS A 49 17.07 -4.00 5.72
CA LYS A 49 17.71 -4.65 4.56
C LYS A 49 17.60 -3.80 3.31
N VAL A 50 16.38 -3.32 3.00
CA VAL A 50 16.15 -2.43 1.84
C VAL A 50 17.02 -1.18 1.90
N LEU A 51 17.16 -0.57 3.09
CA LEU A 51 17.98 0.63 3.26
C LEU A 51 19.48 0.34 3.14
N ASN A 52 19.96 -0.81 3.61
CA ASN A 52 21.36 -1.21 3.40
C ASN A 52 21.66 -1.42 1.92
N ASP A 53 20.77 -2.09 1.17
CA ASP A 53 20.92 -2.26 -0.27
C ASP A 53 20.91 -0.91 -1.00
N MET A 54 19.99 -0.03 -0.60
CA MET A 54 19.89 1.33 -1.12
C MET A 54 21.17 2.14 -0.81
N TYR A 55 21.70 2.06 0.41
CA TYR A 55 22.95 2.71 0.78
C TYR A 55 24.11 2.26 -0.12
N ASN A 56 24.28 0.95 -0.28
CA ASN A 56 25.36 0.37 -1.09
C ASN A 56 25.27 0.77 -2.58
N GLU A 57 24.07 0.95 -3.12
CA GLU A 57 23.90 1.45 -4.48
C GLU A 57 24.16 2.96 -4.56
N PHE A 58 23.57 3.74 -3.66
CA PHE A 58 23.69 5.21 -3.68
C PHE A 58 25.12 5.68 -3.42
N GLU A 59 25.87 4.98 -2.57
CA GLU A 59 27.28 5.32 -2.32
C GLU A 59 28.11 5.30 -3.60
N LYS A 60 27.81 4.41 -4.55
CA LYS A 60 28.52 4.32 -5.84
C LYS A 60 28.25 5.52 -6.74
N TYR A 61 27.04 6.07 -6.70
CA TYR A 61 26.59 7.10 -7.64
C TYR A 61 26.56 8.51 -7.03
N SER A 62 26.16 8.64 -5.78
CA SER A 62 26.03 9.91 -5.07
C SER A 62 26.29 9.75 -3.57
N PRO A 63 27.55 9.81 -3.14
CA PRO A 63 27.91 9.68 -1.72
C PRO A 63 27.20 10.67 -0.79
N ASP A 64 26.87 11.86 -1.27
CA ASP A 64 26.16 12.87 -0.46
C ASP A 64 24.72 12.46 -0.14
N ASN A 65 24.04 11.79 -1.06
CA ASN A 65 22.68 11.30 -0.84
C ASN A 65 22.65 9.99 -0.01
N SER A 66 23.73 9.21 -0.04
CA SER A 66 23.84 7.98 0.77
C SER A 66 23.93 8.27 2.27
N VAL A 67 24.42 9.44 2.65
CA VAL A 67 24.57 9.84 4.07
C VAL A 67 23.22 9.95 4.78
N GLU A 68 22.17 10.39 4.08
CA GLU A 68 20.82 10.46 4.65
C GLU A 68 20.29 9.06 4.99
N ILE A 69 20.58 8.07 4.16
CA ILE A 69 20.15 6.67 4.39
C ILE A 69 20.81 6.12 5.66
N LEU A 70 22.05 6.48 5.94
CA LEU A 70 22.75 6.06 7.17
C LEU A 70 22.04 6.58 8.42
N ILE A 71 21.47 7.79 8.40
CA ILE A 71 20.70 8.33 9.53
C ILE A 71 19.44 7.48 9.78
N TYR A 72 18.75 7.08 8.72
CA TYR A 72 17.62 6.16 8.83
C TYR A 72 18.05 4.79 9.39
N ILE A 73 19.16 4.23 8.92
CA ILE A 73 19.68 2.95 9.42
C ILE A 73 20.05 3.05 10.91
N LEU A 74 20.71 4.15 11.34
CA LEU A 74 21.03 4.40 12.73
C LEU A 74 19.77 4.50 13.61
N LYS A 75 18.73 5.17 13.10
CA LYS A 75 17.45 5.26 13.80
C LYS A 75 16.78 3.90 13.92
N ILE A 76 16.75 3.10 12.86
CA ILE A 76 16.22 1.73 12.89
C ILE A 76 17.03 0.85 13.84
N ASN A 77 18.35 0.96 13.83
CA ASN A 77 19.19 0.21 14.78
C ASN A 77 18.78 0.51 16.22
N LYS A 78 18.52 1.77 16.55
CA LYS A 78 18.05 2.16 17.88
C LYS A 78 16.66 1.59 18.19
N MET A 79 15.74 1.64 17.22
CA MET A 79 14.40 1.04 17.35
C MET A 79 14.42 -0.49 17.47
N LEU A 80 15.40 -1.15 16.89
CA LEU A 80 15.57 -2.61 16.98
C LEU A 80 16.50 -3.02 18.15
N ASN A 81 16.99 -2.08 18.94
CA ASN A 81 18.01 -2.30 20.00
C ASN A 81 19.28 -3.00 19.44
N ILE A 82 19.65 -2.69 18.22
CA ILE A 82 20.84 -3.22 17.55
C ILE A 82 22.00 -2.24 17.77
N SER A 83 23.04 -2.70 18.43
CA SER A 83 24.22 -1.90 18.67
C SER A 83 25.31 -2.17 17.62
N ASP A 84 25.06 -1.72 16.39
CA ASP A 84 25.96 -1.79 15.24
C ASP A 84 26.57 -0.40 15.00
N MET A 85 27.89 -0.30 15.12
CA MET A 85 28.63 0.97 14.94
C MET A 85 28.93 1.29 13.45
N THR A 86 28.91 0.30 12.57
CA THR A 86 29.31 0.45 11.17
C THR A 86 28.60 1.61 10.45
N PRO A 87 27.28 1.79 10.58
CA PRO A 87 26.64 2.93 9.93
C PRO A 87 27.08 4.29 10.49
N LEU A 88 27.42 4.36 11.80
CA LEU A 88 27.93 5.58 12.40
C LEU A 88 29.33 5.90 11.89
N GLU A 89 30.22 4.91 11.78
CA GLU A 89 31.56 5.09 11.24
C GLU A 89 31.51 5.57 9.78
N HIS A 90 30.69 4.97 8.94
CA HIS A 90 30.47 5.42 7.56
C HIS A 90 29.95 6.87 7.52
N PHE A 91 28.97 7.20 8.35
CA PHE A 91 28.45 8.57 8.46
C PHE A 91 29.56 9.57 8.84
N LEU A 92 30.39 9.25 9.82
CA LEU A 92 31.47 10.11 10.28
C LEU A 92 32.61 10.24 9.22
N GLN A 93 32.91 9.17 8.48
CA GLN A 93 33.83 9.19 7.35
C GLN A 93 33.38 10.16 6.26
N HIS A 94 32.11 10.13 5.88
CA HIS A 94 31.53 11.07 4.92
C HIS A 94 31.59 12.50 5.43
N LYS A 95 31.30 12.73 6.72
CA LYS A 95 31.40 14.04 7.35
C LYS A 95 32.85 14.58 7.32
N LYS A 96 33.84 13.72 7.60
CA LYS A 96 35.27 14.10 7.56
C LYS A 96 35.70 14.54 6.15
N LYS A 97 35.25 13.84 5.10
CA LYS A 97 35.53 14.18 3.69
C LYS A 97 34.93 15.53 3.30
N ASN A 98 33.77 15.89 3.86
CA ASN A 98 33.00 17.08 3.51
C ASN A 98 33.12 18.20 4.55
N LYS A 99 34.34 18.65 4.86
CA LYS A 99 34.71 19.62 5.92
C LYS A 99 33.87 20.91 6.04
N LYS A 100 33.02 21.24 5.08
CA LYS A 100 32.20 22.48 5.04
C LYS A 100 30.73 22.31 5.35
N LYS A 101 30.25 21.07 5.59
CA LYS A 101 28.82 20.83 5.79
C LYS A 101 28.52 20.69 7.29
N ASP A 102 27.79 21.67 7.82
CA ASP A 102 27.22 21.61 9.17
C ASP A 102 26.19 20.48 9.29
N TYR A 103 25.91 19.96 10.49
CA TYR A 103 24.89 18.92 10.73
C TYR A 103 23.50 19.30 10.18
N ASN A 104 23.21 20.58 10.06
CA ASN A 104 21.92 21.10 9.56
C ASN A 104 21.79 21.09 8.03
N TYR A 105 22.80 20.67 7.29
CA TYR A 105 22.79 20.70 5.82
C TYR A 105 21.99 19.56 5.18
N PHE A 106 21.75 18.49 5.91
CA PHE A 106 21.01 17.34 5.39
C PHE A 106 19.51 17.66 5.33
N LYS A 107 19.07 18.27 4.22
CA LYS A 107 17.63 18.36 3.91
C LYS A 107 17.20 17.00 3.44
N SER A 108 16.25 16.39 4.16
CA SER A 108 15.68 15.10 3.81
C SER A 108 15.04 15.16 2.43
N ARG A 109 15.61 14.42 1.48
CA ARG A 109 15.03 14.18 0.13
C ARG A 109 14.26 12.87 0.10
N ILE A 110 14.59 11.97 1.01
CA ILE A 110 14.00 10.65 1.15
C ILE A 110 13.01 10.71 2.29
N SER A 111 11.77 10.35 2.03
CA SER A 111 10.73 10.27 3.06
C SER A 111 10.37 8.80 3.30
N ILE A 112 10.59 8.34 4.53
CA ILE A 112 10.17 7.03 4.99
C ILE A 112 9.02 7.25 5.97
N PRO A 113 7.77 6.90 5.62
CA PRO A 113 6.60 7.25 6.42
C PRO A 113 6.64 6.79 7.87
N ILE A 114 7.34 5.67 8.14
CA ILE A 114 7.42 5.05 9.47
C ILE A 114 8.45 5.75 10.36
N ILE A 115 9.43 6.45 9.76
CA ILE A 115 10.57 7.03 10.47
C ILE A 115 10.68 8.51 10.15
N ASN A 116 10.29 9.35 11.09
CA ASN A 116 10.44 10.79 10.91
C ASN A 116 11.82 11.25 11.40
N ILE A 117 12.65 11.77 10.48
CA ILE A 117 13.94 12.37 10.81
C ILE A 117 13.97 13.89 10.60
N THR A 118 12.88 14.50 10.12
CA THR A 118 12.87 15.92 9.74
C THR A 118 13.14 16.88 10.91
N ASN A 119 12.79 16.50 12.13
CA ASN A 119 12.93 17.32 13.34
C ASN A 119 14.05 16.83 14.28
N ILE A 120 14.92 15.93 13.81
CA ILE A 120 16.01 15.40 14.65
C ILE A 120 17.14 16.45 14.75
N ASN A 121 17.48 16.83 15.98
CA ASN A 121 18.76 17.49 16.23
C ASN A 121 19.89 16.46 16.05
N LEU A 122 20.45 16.43 14.85
CA LEU A 122 21.39 15.39 14.45
C LEU A 122 22.64 15.37 15.34
N LYS A 123 23.14 16.53 15.78
CA LYS A 123 24.30 16.58 16.70
C LYS A 123 23.96 15.86 18.00
N LYS A 124 22.82 16.21 18.63
CA LYS A 124 22.39 15.59 19.87
C LYS A 124 22.16 14.08 19.70
N PHE A 125 21.57 13.67 18.56
CA PHE A 125 21.33 12.26 18.25
C PHE A 125 22.63 11.45 18.16
N ILE A 126 23.67 12.00 17.50
CA ILE A 126 24.99 11.37 17.41
C ILE A 126 25.69 11.33 18.78
N ASP A 127 25.61 12.42 19.56
CA ASP A 127 26.19 12.47 20.91
C ASP A 127 25.53 11.41 21.81
N ASP A 128 24.20 11.26 21.78
CA ASP A 128 23.45 10.24 22.52
C ASP A 128 23.85 8.81 22.09
N LEU A 129 24.02 8.56 20.77
CA LEU A 129 24.50 7.26 20.27
C LEU A 129 25.92 6.94 20.77
N LEU A 130 26.83 7.91 20.75
CA LEU A 130 28.20 7.72 21.28
C LEU A 130 28.18 7.38 22.76
N ILE A 131 27.38 8.10 23.54
CA ILE A 131 27.20 7.83 24.96
C ILE A 131 26.67 6.39 25.17
N ASP A 132 25.69 5.96 24.39
CA ASP A 132 25.13 4.62 24.47
C ASP A 132 26.19 3.54 24.13
N PHE A 133 27.03 3.74 23.09
CA PHE A 133 28.13 2.83 22.77
C PHE A 133 29.20 2.78 23.87
N PHE A 134 29.53 3.91 24.50
CA PHE A 134 30.45 3.97 25.63
C PHE A 134 29.84 3.27 26.86
N ILE A 135 28.57 3.46 27.15
CA ILE A 135 27.86 2.77 28.25
C ILE A 135 27.90 1.26 28.03
N GLN A 136 27.71 0.79 26.81
CA GLN A 136 27.74 -0.64 26.48
C GLN A 136 29.15 -1.24 26.43
N GLY A 137 30.20 -0.41 26.51
CA GLY A 137 31.59 -0.84 26.41
C GLY A 137 32.01 -1.31 25.00
N LYS A 138 31.25 -0.94 23.96
CA LYS A 138 31.51 -1.31 22.57
C LYS A 138 32.50 -0.39 21.88
N ALA A 139 32.65 0.81 22.39
CA ALA A 139 33.59 1.80 21.90
C ALA A 139 34.38 2.42 23.06
N ASN A 140 35.57 2.96 22.74
CA ASN A 140 36.37 3.78 23.62
C ASN A 140 36.66 5.14 22.95
N VAL A 141 37.37 6.02 23.65
CA VAL A 141 37.75 7.34 23.15
C VAL A 141 38.55 7.25 21.84
N GLU A 142 39.46 6.27 21.76
CA GLU A 142 40.36 6.09 20.63
C GLU A 142 39.63 5.68 19.35
N THR A 143 38.48 5.01 19.47
CA THR A 143 37.68 4.54 18.33
C THR A 143 37.22 5.69 17.41
N PHE A 144 37.04 6.88 17.96
CA PHE A 144 36.51 8.03 17.23
C PHE A 144 37.45 9.25 17.19
N ASP A 145 38.71 9.12 17.62
CA ASP A 145 39.71 10.20 17.66
C ASP A 145 39.91 10.91 16.31
N ASP A 146 39.66 10.20 15.23
CA ASP A 146 39.75 10.71 13.87
C ASP A 146 38.64 11.66 13.43
N TYR A 147 37.48 11.65 14.15
CA TYR A 147 36.26 12.32 13.73
C TYR A 147 35.83 13.48 14.64
N PHE A 148 36.27 13.47 15.88
CA PHE A 148 35.93 14.46 16.90
C PHE A 148 37.17 15.01 17.57
N THR A 149 37.03 16.15 18.24
CA THR A 149 38.12 16.64 19.06
C THR A 149 38.27 15.75 20.31
N LYS A 150 39.52 15.55 20.73
CA LYS A 150 39.83 14.76 21.96
C LYS A 150 39.08 15.30 23.18
N LYS A 151 38.84 16.61 23.23
CA LYS A 151 38.09 17.25 24.33
C LYS A 151 36.63 16.84 24.33
N GLU A 152 35.97 16.84 23.17
CA GLU A 152 34.56 16.44 23.02
C GLU A 152 34.38 14.96 23.36
N LEU A 153 35.22 14.06 22.80
CA LEU A 153 35.13 12.63 23.07
C LEU A 153 35.33 12.30 24.56
N LYS A 154 36.35 12.92 25.17
CA LYS A 154 36.60 12.72 26.61
C LYS A 154 35.43 13.24 27.46
N LYS A 155 34.77 14.33 27.05
CA LYS A 155 33.57 14.84 27.70
C LYS A 155 32.43 13.83 27.63
N LEU A 156 32.10 13.30 26.44
CA LEU A 156 31.03 12.31 26.24
C LEU A 156 31.33 11.00 26.97
N PHE A 157 32.59 10.56 26.92
CA PHE A 157 33.02 9.36 27.65
C PHE A 157 32.92 9.54 29.16
N TYR A 158 33.25 10.70 29.69
CA TYR A 158 33.08 11.00 31.11
C TYR A 158 31.59 11.04 31.51
N ILE A 159 30.74 11.66 30.68
CA ILE A 159 29.29 11.64 30.89
C ILE A 159 28.77 10.19 30.91
N SER A 160 29.26 9.31 30.03
CA SER A 160 28.85 7.91 30.00
C SER A 160 29.20 7.17 31.30
N LYS A 161 30.34 7.45 31.90
CA LYS A 161 30.76 6.88 33.18
C LYS A 161 29.89 7.38 34.35
N LEU A 162 29.55 8.68 34.36
CA LEU A 162 28.62 9.24 35.32
C LEU A 162 27.24 8.58 35.23
N LEU A 163 26.74 8.39 34.00
CA LEU A 163 25.45 7.72 33.75
C LEU A 163 25.46 6.24 34.10
N LYS A 164 26.61 5.57 34.09
CA LYS A 164 26.79 4.22 34.63
C LYS A 164 26.83 4.20 36.16
N GLY A 165 27.15 5.31 36.79
CA GLY A 165 27.41 5.39 38.23
C GLY A 165 28.80 4.86 38.61
N GLU A 166 29.73 4.79 37.67
CA GLU A 166 31.12 4.32 37.90
C GLU A 166 32.01 5.41 38.50
N GLU A 167 31.67 6.68 38.30
CA GLU A 167 32.42 7.82 38.80
C GLU A 167 31.54 8.75 39.64
N SER A 168 32.15 9.32 40.68
CA SER A 168 31.61 10.42 41.47
C SER A 168 32.43 11.69 41.18
N LEU A 169 31.91 12.83 41.56
CA LEU A 169 32.62 14.09 41.38
C LEU A 169 33.90 14.06 42.23
N SER A 170 35.03 14.03 41.54
CA SER A 170 36.33 14.28 42.11
C SER A 170 36.83 15.63 41.59
N PRO A 171 37.42 16.49 42.42
CA PRO A 171 37.97 17.80 42.01
C PRO A 171 38.98 17.70 40.86
N ILE A 172 39.53 16.51 40.59
CA ILE A 172 40.51 16.24 39.55
C ILE A 172 39.87 16.19 38.17
N ASN A 173 38.56 16.02 38.05
CA ASN A 173 37.83 15.81 36.78
C ASN A 173 37.14 17.04 36.21
N ASP A 174 37.28 18.24 36.82
CA ASP A 174 36.80 19.53 36.31
C ASP A 174 37.33 19.88 34.90
N LYS A 175 38.25 19.06 34.40
CA LYS A 175 38.88 19.25 33.09
C LYS A 175 37.94 18.98 31.91
N TYR A 176 36.92 18.16 32.08
CA TYR A 176 36.02 17.71 30.98
C TYR A 176 34.60 18.27 31.09
N ILE A 177 34.10 18.43 32.32
CA ILE A 177 32.73 18.95 32.59
C ILE A 177 32.89 20.05 33.66
N THR A 178 32.24 21.18 33.43
CA THR A 178 32.18 22.24 34.44
C THR A 178 31.29 21.82 35.62
N TYR A 179 31.51 22.39 36.81
CA TYR A 179 30.67 22.14 37.99
C TYR A 179 29.19 22.44 37.72
N SER A 180 28.89 23.51 36.96
CA SER A 180 27.53 23.86 36.55
C SER A 180 26.90 22.78 35.65
N GLU A 181 27.64 22.25 34.68
CA GLU A 181 27.14 21.16 33.83
C GLU A 181 26.90 19.87 34.64
N TYR A 182 27.74 19.59 35.60
CA TYR A 182 27.57 18.46 36.51
C TYR A 182 26.30 18.59 37.38
N CYS A 183 26.11 19.76 38.02
CA CYS A 183 24.91 20.03 38.79
C CYS A 183 23.65 19.92 37.92
N SER A 184 23.67 20.50 36.75
CA SER A 184 22.58 20.39 35.79
C SER A 184 22.30 18.92 35.39
N LEU A 185 23.35 18.12 35.21
CA LEU A 185 23.19 16.69 34.93
C LEU A 185 22.62 15.95 36.15
N ALA A 186 23.03 16.26 37.38
CA ALA A 186 22.55 15.63 38.60
C ALA A 186 21.08 15.98 38.91
N GLU A 187 20.68 17.25 38.70
CA GLU A 187 19.32 17.72 38.97
C GLU A 187 18.33 17.24 37.92
N ARG A 188 18.79 16.98 36.71
CA ARG A 188 17.93 16.56 35.60
C ARG A 188 17.29 15.22 35.89
N LYS A 189 15.96 15.20 35.89
CA LYS A 189 15.13 14.00 35.99
C LYS A 189 14.78 13.52 34.59
N GLU A 190 14.78 12.19 34.39
CA GLU A 190 14.44 11.60 33.10
C GLU A 190 13.54 10.38 33.30
N ILE A 191 12.43 10.34 32.52
CA ILE A 191 11.63 9.14 32.27
C ILE A 191 11.56 9.02 30.75
N THR A 192 12.31 8.09 30.18
CA THR A 192 12.37 7.88 28.73
C THR A 192 11.92 6.48 28.40
N ILE A 193 10.87 6.38 27.58
CA ILE A 193 10.41 5.10 27.03
C ILE A 193 11.38 4.71 25.92
N CYS A 194 11.96 3.52 26.04
CA CYS A 194 12.94 3.05 25.06
C CYS A 194 12.28 2.88 23.68
N GLU A 195 12.94 3.34 22.65
CA GLU A 195 12.40 3.33 21.27
C GLU A 195 12.19 1.92 20.70
N HIS A 196 12.84 0.90 21.26
CA HIS A 196 12.67 -0.49 20.85
C HIS A 196 11.43 -1.18 21.42
N ASN A 197 10.69 -0.51 22.31
CA ASN A 197 9.46 -1.07 22.82
C ASN A 197 8.43 -1.22 21.70
N PRO A 198 7.80 -2.40 21.55
CA PRO A 198 6.71 -2.56 20.61
C PRO A 198 5.49 -1.75 21.05
N SER A 199 4.78 -1.17 20.11
CA SER A 199 3.49 -0.53 20.36
C SER A 199 2.30 -1.48 20.12
N GLU A 200 2.52 -2.59 19.41
CA GLU A 200 1.52 -3.62 19.12
C GLU A 200 1.96 -4.94 19.75
N PHE A 201 1.07 -5.60 20.48
CA PHE A 201 1.27 -6.89 21.14
C PHE A 201 0.21 -7.88 20.67
N LYS A 202 0.58 -9.15 20.58
CA LYS A 202 -0.39 -10.21 20.32
C LYS A 202 -1.33 -10.38 21.52
N ILE A 203 -2.49 -10.95 21.27
CA ILE A 203 -3.55 -11.07 22.28
C ILE A 203 -3.12 -11.87 23.52
N ASP A 204 -2.25 -12.84 23.36
CA ASP A 204 -1.70 -13.72 24.41
C ASP A 204 -0.32 -13.31 24.92
N GLU A 205 0.31 -12.30 24.31
CA GLU A 205 1.67 -11.87 24.62
C GLU A 205 1.73 -11.09 25.94
N ASP A 206 2.85 -11.27 26.68
CA ASP A 206 3.13 -10.46 27.87
C ASP A 206 3.59 -9.06 27.48
N ILE A 207 2.93 -8.04 28.00
CA ILE A 207 3.30 -6.65 27.77
C ILE A 207 4.46 -6.30 28.70
N LYS A 208 5.62 -6.02 28.09
CA LYS A 208 6.84 -5.59 28.78
C LYS A 208 7.35 -4.33 28.13
N ILE A 209 7.61 -3.30 28.94
CA ILE A 209 8.09 -2.01 28.47
C ILE A 209 9.37 -1.65 29.21
N ASP A 210 10.41 -1.34 28.46
CA ASP A 210 11.68 -0.87 28.98
C ASP A 210 11.69 0.65 29.09
N LEU A 211 12.07 1.12 30.26
CA LEU A 211 12.20 2.52 30.61
C LEU A 211 13.63 2.84 31.00
N ASP A 212 14.16 3.94 30.49
CA ASP A 212 15.39 4.55 30.99
C ASP A 212 15.02 5.66 31.99
N LEU A 213 15.40 5.47 33.23
CA LEU A 213 15.09 6.32 34.36
C LEU A 213 16.36 6.94 34.92
N LYS A 214 16.31 8.21 35.28
CA LYS A 214 17.41 8.91 35.92
C LYS A 214 16.88 9.88 36.94
N ASN A 215 17.46 9.87 38.15
CA ASN A 215 17.07 10.71 39.26
C ASN A 215 15.58 10.60 39.62
N ILE A 216 15.03 9.36 39.56
CA ILE A 216 13.65 9.02 39.89
C ILE A 216 13.65 7.89 40.92
N LYS A 217 12.98 8.10 42.07
CA LYS A 217 12.89 7.11 43.14
C LYS A 217 11.68 6.22 43.01
N THR A 218 10.57 6.78 42.59
CA THR A 218 9.29 6.08 42.46
C THR A 218 8.57 6.57 41.22
N ILE A 219 7.93 5.67 40.52
CA ILE A 219 7.01 6.01 39.42
C ILE A 219 5.61 5.55 39.79
N ASN A 220 4.64 6.39 39.46
CA ASN A 220 3.22 6.07 39.47
C ASN A 220 2.78 5.78 38.05
N ILE A 221 2.15 4.65 37.83
CA ILE A 221 1.70 4.19 36.51
C ILE A 221 0.18 4.16 36.51
N SER A 222 -0.41 4.93 35.61
CA SER A 222 -1.85 4.98 35.37
C SER A 222 -2.15 4.42 33.99
N ILE A 223 -3.06 3.44 33.93
CA ILE A 223 -3.47 2.79 32.68
C ILE A 223 -4.91 3.20 32.37
N TYR A 224 -5.12 3.69 31.17
CA TYR A 224 -6.42 4.09 30.64
C TYR A 224 -6.78 3.16 29.47
N GLU A 225 -7.91 2.45 29.57
CA GLU A 225 -8.48 1.70 28.44
C GLU A 225 -9.23 2.67 27.55
N ILE A 226 -8.85 2.74 26.28
CA ILE A 226 -9.46 3.66 25.30
C ILE A 226 -10.63 2.96 24.62
N ASN A 227 -11.77 3.65 24.58
CA ASN A 227 -12.91 3.21 23.76
C ASN A 227 -12.57 3.42 22.28
N THR A 228 -12.15 2.34 21.63
CA THR A 228 -11.67 2.37 20.25
C THR A 228 -12.77 2.67 19.26
N ASP A 229 -14.01 2.19 19.51
CA ASP A 229 -15.15 2.44 18.64
C ASP A 229 -15.41 3.94 18.49
N ASN A 230 -15.61 4.62 19.62
CA ASN A 230 -15.91 6.05 19.62
C ASN A 230 -14.76 6.86 19.04
N TYR A 231 -13.53 6.53 19.41
CA TYR A 231 -12.35 7.26 18.93
C TYR A 231 -12.20 7.15 17.41
N TYR A 232 -12.22 5.93 16.87
CA TYR A 232 -12.02 5.73 15.44
C TYR A 232 -13.18 6.21 14.58
N LEU A 233 -14.40 6.18 15.10
CA LEU A 233 -15.56 6.78 14.42
C LEU A 233 -15.43 8.29 14.29
N GLU A 234 -14.91 8.95 15.33
CA GLU A 234 -14.77 10.42 15.33
C GLU A 234 -13.51 10.89 14.58
N LYS A 235 -12.36 10.29 14.87
CA LYS A 235 -11.06 10.81 14.41
C LYS A 235 -10.55 10.13 13.14
N LYS A 236 -10.89 8.86 12.91
CA LYS A 236 -10.41 8.06 11.75
C LYS A 236 -8.89 8.06 11.58
N THR A 237 -8.16 8.22 12.66
CA THR A 237 -6.70 8.26 12.72
C THR A 237 -6.19 7.33 13.81
N PRO A 238 -4.95 6.83 13.71
CA PRO A 238 -4.34 6.08 14.79
C PRO A 238 -4.35 6.87 16.10
N ILE A 239 -4.50 6.18 17.22
CA ILE A 239 -4.47 6.78 18.54
C ILE A 239 -3.02 7.16 18.87
N GLU A 240 -2.80 8.43 19.20
CA GLU A 240 -1.49 8.97 19.55
C GLU A 240 -1.34 9.16 21.06
N SER A 241 -0.11 9.14 21.57
CA SER A 241 0.18 9.27 23.01
C SER A 241 -0.12 10.67 23.59
N ASN A 242 -0.33 11.68 22.72
CA ASN A 242 -0.68 13.04 23.09
C ASN A 242 -2.19 13.27 23.31
N ILE A 243 -2.99 12.19 23.32
CA ILE A 243 -4.43 12.28 23.57
C ILE A 243 -4.70 12.98 24.89
N ASP A 244 -5.72 13.84 24.89
CA ASP A 244 -6.17 14.51 26.11
C ASP A 244 -6.82 13.48 27.06
N ILE A 245 -6.32 13.42 28.28
CA ILE A 245 -6.82 12.53 29.33
C ILE A 245 -7.61 13.28 30.41
N GLU A 246 -7.85 14.58 30.24
CA GLU A 246 -8.66 15.34 31.19
C GLU A 246 -10.08 14.74 31.26
N GLY A 247 -10.49 14.40 32.47
CA GLY A 247 -11.79 13.76 32.70
C GLY A 247 -11.84 12.24 32.48
N LEU A 248 -10.76 11.60 32.03
CA LEU A 248 -10.70 10.14 31.96
C LEU A 248 -10.33 9.57 33.33
N ILE A 249 -11.01 8.49 33.70
CA ILE A 249 -10.69 7.72 34.91
C ILE A 249 -9.75 6.58 34.52
N SER A 250 -8.60 6.52 35.17
CA SER A 250 -7.68 5.40 34.97
C SER A 250 -8.31 4.09 35.43
N SER A 251 -8.20 3.06 34.61
CA SER A 251 -8.71 1.72 34.94
C SER A 251 -7.84 1.02 36.01
N ILE A 252 -6.55 1.30 35.99
CA ILE A 252 -5.56 0.66 36.84
C ILE A 252 -4.51 1.68 37.27
N ASN A 253 -4.16 1.70 38.55
CA ASN A 253 -3.08 2.51 39.11
C ASN A 253 -2.18 1.66 40.04
N PHE A 254 -0.87 1.84 39.90
CA PHE A 254 0.08 1.22 40.79
C PHE A 254 1.41 1.98 40.83
N ASN A 255 2.15 1.79 41.93
CA ASN A 255 3.45 2.42 42.14
C ASN A 255 4.57 1.39 41.98
N VAL A 256 5.67 1.82 41.38
CA VAL A 256 6.88 1.00 41.29
C VAL A 256 8.05 1.77 41.88
N LYS A 257 8.70 1.15 42.89
CA LYS A 257 9.94 1.68 43.46
C LYS A 257 11.13 1.32 42.55
N ILE A 258 12.02 2.28 42.32
CA ILE A 258 13.19 2.11 41.48
C ILE A 258 14.41 1.84 42.36
N GLU A 259 14.92 0.63 42.30
CA GLU A 259 16.15 0.24 43.00
C GLU A 259 17.35 0.95 42.38
N GLY A 260 18.18 1.58 43.21
CA GLY A 260 19.32 2.37 42.75
C GLY A 260 18.98 3.78 42.26
N GLY A 261 17.70 4.21 42.30
CA GLY A 261 17.25 5.56 41.97
C GLY A 261 17.73 6.65 42.97
N GLU A 262 18.49 6.26 43.99
CA GLU A 262 19.09 7.17 44.97
C GLU A 262 20.29 7.93 44.40
N ASN A 263 20.97 7.37 43.40
CA ASN A 263 22.06 8.03 42.71
C ASN A 263 21.50 8.93 41.58
N PRO A 264 21.54 10.27 41.72
CA PRO A 264 20.88 11.19 40.77
C PRO A 264 21.56 11.21 39.41
N LEU A 265 22.80 10.73 39.28
CA LEU A 265 23.54 10.68 38.05
C LEU A 265 23.27 9.40 37.23
N LYS A 266 23.02 8.29 37.93
CA LYS A 266 22.90 6.98 37.33
C LYS A 266 21.63 6.86 36.49
N ARG A 267 21.79 6.48 35.22
CA ARG A 267 20.66 6.05 34.37
C ARG A 267 20.42 4.55 34.61
N ILE A 268 19.18 4.21 34.89
CA ILE A 268 18.75 2.84 35.19
C ILE A 268 17.77 2.40 34.16
N ARG A 269 18.03 1.28 33.49
CA ARG A 269 17.05 0.62 32.65
C ARG A 269 16.19 -0.31 33.48
N LYS A 270 14.89 -0.13 33.45
CA LYS A 270 13.91 -0.93 34.18
C LYS A 270 12.84 -1.44 33.22
N THR A 271 12.67 -2.75 33.18
CA THR A 271 11.56 -3.40 32.48
C THR A 271 10.35 -3.46 33.41
N ILE A 272 9.23 -2.93 32.97
CA ILE A 272 7.94 -3.00 33.65
C ILE A 272 7.07 -4.04 32.97
N ASN A 273 6.54 -4.99 33.76
CA ASN A 273 5.60 -6.00 33.28
C ASN A 273 4.17 -5.55 33.62
N PHE A 274 3.33 -5.45 32.60
CA PHE A 274 1.94 -5.00 32.72
C PHE A 274 0.99 -6.20 32.83
N THR A 275 1.13 -6.99 33.88
CA THR A 275 0.27 -8.18 34.13
C THR A 275 -1.17 -7.82 34.44
N GLN A 276 -1.43 -6.58 34.81
CA GLN A 276 -2.76 -6.04 35.12
C GLN A 276 -3.63 -5.86 33.87
N ILE A 277 -3.04 -5.72 32.69
CA ILE A 277 -3.78 -5.64 31.43
C ILE A 277 -4.26 -7.05 31.06
N PRO A 278 -5.58 -7.27 30.91
CA PRO A 278 -6.13 -8.60 30.69
C PRO A 278 -5.56 -9.30 29.47
N LYS A 279 -5.11 -10.54 29.62
CA LYS A 279 -4.80 -11.42 28.48
C LYS A 279 -6.07 -11.85 27.76
N ASN A 280 -5.96 -12.15 26.48
CA ASN A 280 -7.06 -12.62 25.62
C ASN A 280 -8.21 -11.60 25.40
N LYS A 281 -8.01 -10.35 25.82
CA LYS A 281 -8.93 -9.26 25.51
C LYS A 281 -8.21 -8.25 24.60
N PRO A 282 -8.70 -8.00 23.39
CA PRO A 282 -8.14 -6.96 22.56
C PRO A 282 -8.47 -5.58 23.14
N GLY A 283 -7.62 -4.61 22.93
CA GLY A 283 -7.83 -3.25 23.43
C GLY A 283 -6.65 -2.34 23.14
N VAL A 284 -6.89 -1.05 23.30
CA VAL A 284 -5.87 -0.01 23.23
C VAL A 284 -5.77 0.66 24.61
N TYR A 285 -4.55 0.74 25.10
CA TYR A 285 -4.26 1.23 26.43
C TYR A 285 -3.29 2.40 26.35
N LEU A 286 -3.66 3.53 26.93
CA LEU A 286 -2.74 4.62 27.21
C LEU A 286 -2.13 4.39 28.60
N ILE A 287 -0.81 4.33 28.66
CA ILE A 287 -0.05 4.21 29.90
C ILE A 287 0.63 5.54 30.16
N ASP A 288 0.25 6.18 31.25
CA ASP A 288 0.85 7.42 31.77
C ASP A 288 1.76 7.10 32.94
N ILE A 289 3.03 7.44 32.81
CA ILE A 289 4.08 7.14 33.78
C ILE A 289 4.54 8.47 34.39
N LEU A 290 4.23 8.68 35.66
CA LEU A 290 4.54 9.91 36.40
C LEU A 290 5.60 9.62 37.47
N GLY A 291 6.64 10.44 37.53
CA GLY A 291 7.65 10.35 38.60
C GLY A 291 8.29 11.68 38.88
N ASP A 292 8.33 12.09 40.14
CA ASP A 292 8.99 13.33 40.58
C ASP A 292 8.65 14.59 39.78
N GLY A 293 7.40 14.71 39.32
CA GLY A 293 6.87 15.87 38.61
C GLY A 293 7.10 15.87 37.09
N ILE A 294 7.65 14.79 36.52
CA ILE A 294 7.73 14.60 35.07
C ILE A 294 6.92 13.38 34.66
N SER A 295 6.39 13.40 33.44
CA SER A 295 5.61 12.29 32.91
C SER A 295 6.10 11.86 31.53
N SER A 296 5.82 10.60 31.21
CA SER A 296 6.02 10.03 29.88
C SER A 296 4.87 9.10 29.55
N ARG A 297 4.43 9.07 28.29
CA ARG A 297 3.24 8.34 27.85
C ARG A 297 3.54 7.41 26.70
N ILE A 298 2.90 6.24 26.72
CA ILE A 298 2.94 5.27 25.62
C ILE A 298 1.55 4.73 25.34
N ILE A 299 1.26 4.51 24.06
CA ILE A 299 0.09 3.76 23.62
C ILE A 299 0.51 2.31 23.34
N ILE A 300 -0.26 1.39 23.87
CA ILE A 300 -0.12 -0.04 23.64
C ILE A 300 -1.41 -0.56 23.04
N LYS A 301 -1.28 -1.25 21.93
CA LYS A 301 -2.37 -1.94 21.26
C LYS A 301 -2.20 -3.45 21.46
N ARG A 302 -3.20 -4.11 22.00
CA ARG A 302 -3.27 -5.57 22.11
C ARG A 302 -4.32 -6.12 21.18
N GLY A 303 -3.94 -7.10 20.37
CA GLY A 303 -4.81 -7.67 19.34
C GLY A 303 -4.93 -6.79 18.10
N LYS A 304 -5.35 -7.40 17.00
CA LYS A 304 -5.49 -6.72 15.71
C LYS A 304 -6.61 -7.33 14.89
N LEU A 305 -7.34 -6.47 14.17
CA LEU A 305 -8.28 -6.89 13.16
C LEU A 305 -7.68 -6.64 11.78
N PHE A 306 -7.87 -7.58 10.88
CA PHE A 306 -7.42 -7.47 9.50
C PHE A 306 -8.61 -7.52 8.56
N LEU A 307 -8.55 -6.68 7.52
CA LEU A 307 -9.51 -6.64 6.46
C LEU A 307 -9.00 -7.47 5.27
N ILE A 308 -9.76 -8.49 4.88
CA ILE A 308 -9.58 -9.16 3.60
C ILE A 308 -10.62 -8.60 2.65
N SER A 309 -10.21 -8.11 1.48
CA SER A 309 -11.11 -7.54 0.50
C SER A 309 -10.94 -8.16 -0.88
N ARG A 310 -12.05 -8.32 -1.60
CA ARG A 310 -12.09 -8.84 -2.96
C ARG A 310 -13.12 -8.08 -3.79
N ASN A 311 -12.71 -7.58 -4.95
CA ASN A 311 -13.64 -6.97 -5.89
C ASN A 311 -14.61 -8.01 -6.44
N THR A 312 -15.89 -7.67 -6.52
CA THR A 312 -16.95 -8.47 -7.15
C THR A 312 -17.74 -7.64 -8.14
N THR A 313 -18.75 -8.16 -8.77
CA THR A 313 -19.63 -7.39 -9.66
C THR A 313 -20.61 -6.48 -8.93
N LYS A 314 -20.85 -6.73 -7.64
CA LYS A 314 -21.80 -5.96 -6.81
C LYS A 314 -21.13 -4.97 -5.85
N GLY A 315 -19.80 -4.91 -5.84
CA GLY A 315 -19.02 -4.09 -4.92
C GLY A 315 -17.77 -4.82 -4.43
N ILE A 316 -17.21 -4.34 -3.34
CA ILE A 316 -16.07 -4.97 -2.68
C ILE A 316 -16.60 -5.86 -1.56
N MET A 317 -16.35 -7.15 -1.71
CA MET A 317 -16.65 -8.14 -0.68
C MET A 317 -15.51 -8.12 0.34
N CYS A 318 -15.85 -7.90 1.60
CA CYS A 318 -14.95 -7.80 2.72
C CYS A 318 -15.21 -8.89 3.76
N GLN A 319 -14.15 -9.31 4.42
CA GLN A 319 -14.17 -10.20 5.58
C GLN A 319 -13.22 -9.67 6.64
N ILE A 320 -13.60 -9.78 7.90
CA ILE A 320 -12.76 -9.40 9.03
C ILE A 320 -12.21 -10.68 9.67
N ILE A 321 -10.90 -10.71 9.85
CA ILE A 321 -10.21 -11.79 10.55
C ILE A 321 -9.44 -11.23 11.75
N ASN A 322 -9.25 -12.07 12.76
CA ASN A 322 -8.39 -11.74 13.89
C ASN A 322 -6.91 -12.10 13.59
N GLU A 323 -6.02 -11.83 14.52
CA GLU A 323 -4.59 -12.13 14.39
C GLU A 323 -4.25 -13.63 14.32
N LYS A 324 -5.19 -14.52 14.68
CA LYS A 324 -5.07 -15.97 14.55
C LYS A 324 -5.57 -16.48 13.19
N ASN A 325 -5.90 -15.56 12.27
CA ASN A 325 -6.53 -15.82 10.98
C ASN A 325 -7.90 -16.50 11.09
N GLU A 326 -8.60 -16.32 12.21
CA GLU A 326 -9.97 -16.80 12.38
C GLU A 326 -10.94 -15.77 11.82
N LEU A 327 -11.88 -16.23 11.00
CA LEU A 327 -12.92 -15.41 10.41
C LEU A 327 -14.00 -15.06 11.45
N LEU A 328 -14.27 -13.78 11.60
CA LEU A 328 -15.30 -13.26 12.50
C LEU A 328 -16.64 -13.19 11.75
N LYS A 329 -17.65 -13.93 12.24
CA LYS A 329 -18.92 -14.16 11.51
C LYS A 329 -20.16 -13.75 12.30
N ASP A 330 -20.00 -13.22 13.51
CA ASP A 330 -21.12 -12.92 14.37
C ASP A 330 -21.81 -11.58 14.02
N ASP A 331 -22.96 -11.35 14.58
CA ASP A 331 -23.77 -10.13 14.45
C ASP A 331 -23.13 -8.88 15.08
N LYS A 332 -22.08 -9.09 15.89
CA LYS A 332 -21.27 -8.03 16.49
C LYS A 332 -20.13 -7.57 15.60
N THR A 333 -19.96 -8.21 14.44
CA THR A 333 -18.93 -7.89 13.45
C THR A 333 -19.51 -7.00 12.36
N PHE A 334 -18.90 -5.82 12.15
CA PHE A 334 -19.36 -4.87 11.14
C PHE A 334 -18.24 -3.92 10.71
N ILE A 335 -18.45 -3.23 9.59
CA ILE A 335 -17.58 -2.18 9.09
C ILE A 335 -18.32 -0.85 9.10
N TRP A 336 -17.71 0.19 9.64
CA TRP A 336 -18.13 1.56 9.38
C TRP A 336 -17.38 2.12 8.18
N TYR A 337 -18.12 2.56 7.20
CA TYR A 337 -17.60 3.20 6.00
C TYR A 337 -18.53 4.31 5.53
N ASN A 338 -17.99 5.51 5.24
CA ASN A 338 -18.78 6.69 4.84
C ASN A 338 -19.97 6.96 5.78
N ASN A 339 -19.76 6.86 7.09
CA ASN A 339 -20.78 7.00 8.14
C ASN A 339 -21.94 5.97 8.10
N ASN A 340 -21.77 4.92 7.32
CA ASN A 340 -22.73 3.82 7.25
C ASN A 340 -22.18 2.59 7.98
N LYS A 341 -23.06 1.96 8.77
CA LYS A 341 -22.78 0.67 9.38
C LYS A 341 -23.14 -0.46 8.41
N LEU A 342 -22.15 -1.24 8.01
CA LEU A 342 -22.33 -2.39 7.12
C LEU A 342 -22.13 -3.66 7.94
N SER A 343 -23.23 -4.35 8.22
CA SER A 343 -23.25 -5.54 9.06
C SER A 343 -22.75 -6.77 8.29
N CYS A 344 -22.19 -7.69 9.05
CA CYS A 344 -21.73 -8.97 8.56
C CYS A 344 -22.90 -9.91 8.28
N GLU A 345 -22.85 -10.68 7.19
CA GLU A 345 -23.76 -11.80 6.95
C GLU A 345 -23.39 -12.97 7.87
N PRO A 346 -24.31 -13.41 8.76
CA PRO A 346 -23.97 -14.31 9.87
C PRO A 346 -23.38 -15.67 9.46
N ASN A 347 -23.71 -16.18 8.28
CA ASN A 347 -23.27 -17.51 7.86
C ASN A 347 -21.91 -17.50 7.18
N GLU A 348 -21.64 -16.47 6.38
CA GLU A 348 -20.48 -16.40 5.50
C GLU A 348 -19.41 -15.43 6.00
N GLY A 349 -19.75 -14.57 6.94
CA GLY A 349 -18.82 -13.54 7.42
C GLY A 349 -18.53 -12.46 6.38
N LEU A 350 -19.46 -12.28 5.42
CA LEU A 350 -19.29 -11.36 4.30
C LEU A 350 -19.90 -10.00 4.59
N ILE A 351 -19.20 -8.96 4.21
CA ILE A 351 -19.63 -7.57 4.24
C ILE A 351 -19.40 -6.99 2.86
N VAL A 352 -20.44 -6.45 2.24
CA VAL A 352 -20.33 -5.87 0.90
C VAL A 352 -20.29 -4.35 0.99
N LEU A 353 -19.18 -3.77 0.55
CA LEU A 353 -19.03 -2.32 0.37
C LEU A 353 -19.42 -1.98 -1.07
N PRO A 354 -20.36 -1.03 -1.28
CA PRO A 354 -20.73 -0.61 -2.63
C PRO A 354 -19.55 0.06 -3.34
N TYR A 355 -19.58 0.03 -4.66
CA TYR A 355 -18.63 0.78 -5.46
C TYR A 355 -18.76 2.30 -5.24
N LYS A 356 -17.72 3.02 -5.58
CA LYS A 356 -17.62 4.45 -5.38
C LYS A 356 -18.68 5.21 -6.18
N ILE A 357 -19.49 6.00 -5.46
CA ILE A 357 -20.53 6.85 -6.04
C ILE A 357 -20.06 8.30 -6.10
N LEU A 358 -19.22 8.74 -5.13
CA LEU A 358 -18.78 10.13 -5.00
C LEU A 358 -17.26 10.28 -5.21
N SER A 359 -16.84 11.40 -5.77
CA SER A 359 -15.43 11.70 -6.04
C SER A 359 -14.55 11.87 -4.78
N LYS A 360 -15.15 12.10 -3.61
CA LYS A 360 -14.47 12.25 -2.33
C LYS A 360 -14.93 11.16 -1.36
N GLU A 361 -14.34 10.00 -1.48
CA GLU A 361 -14.58 8.92 -0.52
C GLU A 361 -13.45 8.75 0.46
N GLU A 362 -13.79 8.29 1.65
CA GLU A 362 -12.84 7.98 2.68
C GLU A 362 -11.97 6.78 2.25
N LYS A 363 -10.70 6.88 2.53
CA LYS A 363 -9.77 5.75 2.32
C LYS A 363 -9.70 4.83 3.52
N ILE A 364 -10.27 5.24 4.64
CA ILE A 364 -10.20 4.55 5.93
C ILE A 364 -11.58 4.02 6.26
N CYS A 365 -11.63 2.75 6.62
CA CYS A 365 -12.79 2.12 7.23
C CYS A 365 -12.46 1.69 8.66
N VAL A 366 -13.49 1.64 9.52
CA VAL A 366 -13.37 1.17 10.90
C VAL A 366 -13.92 -0.25 10.97
N LEU A 367 -13.08 -1.18 11.36
CA LEU A 367 -13.42 -2.58 11.58
C LEU A 367 -13.85 -2.74 13.03
N VAL A 368 -15.01 -3.32 13.29
CA VAL A 368 -15.52 -3.51 14.65
C VAL A 368 -15.88 -4.97 14.88
N HIS A 369 -15.46 -5.47 16.03
CA HIS A 369 -15.86 -6.77 16.55
C HIS A 369 -16.02 -6.67 18.06
N ASP A 370 -17.22 -6.99 18.56
CA ASP A 370 -17.60 -6.78 19.95
C ASP A 370 -17.43 -5.30 20.40
N SER A 371 -16.57 -5.06 21.37
CA SER A 371 -16.22 -3.73 21.93
C SER A 371 -14.86 -3.23 21.47
N TYR A 372 -14.26 -3.87 20.46
CA TYR A 372 -12.95 -3.52 19.95
C TYR A 372 -13.06 -3.07 18.48
N ALA A 373 -12.48 -1.93 18.20
CA ALA A 373 -12.36 -1.43 16.84
C ALA A 373 -10.91 -1.24 16.42
N ASP A 374 -10.70 -1.37 15.12
CA ASP A 374 -9.45 -1.11 14.44
C ASP A 374 -9.70 -0.35 13.14
N ILE A 375 -8.69 0.29 12.61
CA ILE A 375 -8.79 1.01 11.34
C ILE A 375 -8.05 0.24 10.23
N ALA A 376 -8.64 0.25 9.05
CA ALA A 376 -8.01 -0.32 7.86
C ALA A 376 -8.12 0.65 6.68
N GLU A 377 -7.09 0.67 5.83
CA GLU A 377 -7.16 1.39 4.57
C GLU A 377 -7.84 0.52 3.52
N ILE A 378 -8.76 1.11 2.77
CA ILE A 378 -9.43 0.48 1.66
C ILE A 378 -9.45 1.41 0.45
N SER A 379 -9.18 0.85 -0.71
CA SER A 379 -9.31 1.56 -1.99
C SER A 379 -10.50 1.02 -2.74
N ILE A 380 -11.54 1.83 -2.84
CA ILE A 380 -12.75 1.47 -3.56
C ILE A 380 -12.68 2.08 -4.96
N PRO A 381 -12.63 1.27 -6.03
CA PRO A 381 -12.63 1.77 -7.39
C PRO A 381 -14.01 2.27 -7.77
N GLU A 382 -14.06 3.14 -8.78
CA GLU A 382 -15.32 3.49 -9.45
C GLU A 382 -15.90 2.27 -10.17
N GLU A 383 -17.23 2.25 -10.31
CA GLU A 383 -17.92 1.20 -11.03
C GLU A 383 -17.79 1.44 -12.54
N ASN A 384 -16.86 0.72 -13.16
CA ASN A 384 -16.59 0.79 -14.58
C ASN A 384 -17.21 -0.38 -15.32
N PHE A 385 -18.10 -0.06 -16.25
CA PHE A 385 -18.74 -1.03 -17.12
C PHE A 385 -18.04 -1.09 -18.47
N LYS A 386 -17.90 -2.32 -18.97
CA LYS A 386 -17.37 -2.57 -20.31
C LYS A 386 -18.28 -3.58 -21.01
N LEU A 387 -18.83 -3.16 -22.13
CA LEU A 387 -19.58 -4.03 -23.02
C LEU A 387 -18.66 -4.54 -24.10
N LEU A 388 -18.60 -5.84 -24.24
CA LEU A 388 -18.00 -6.52 -25.39
C LEU A 388 -19.08 -7.32 -26.09
N GLY A 389 -18.85 -7.70 -27.32
CA GLY A 389 -19.83 -8.47 -28.08
C GLY A 389 -19.18 -9.19 -29.23
N TYR A 390 -19.98 -10.01 -29.87
CA TYR A 390 -19.55 -10.74 -31.03
C TYR A 390 -20.74 -10.96 -31.98
N PHE A 391 -20.66 -10.38 -33.19
CA PHE A 391 -21.60 -10.65 -34.28
C PHE A 391 -21.03 -11.76 -35.15
N GLN A 392 -21.72 -12.89 -35.19
CA GLN A 392 -21.36 -14.05 -35.98
C GLN A 392 -22.30 -14.19 -37.16
N PHE A 393 -21.75 -14.34 -38.34
CA PHE A 393 -22.44 -14.68 -39.59
C PHE A 393 -21.51 -15.47 -40.50
N LEU A 394 -22.08 -16.24 -41.39
CA LEU A 394 -21.31 -16.93 -42.42
C LEU A 394 -20.98 -15.94 -43.53
N LYS A 395 -19.70 -15.71 -43.79
CA LYS A 395 -19.25 -14.77 -44.84
C LYS A 395 -19.79 -15.17 -46.22
N GLU A 396 -19.96 -16.46 -46.45
CA GLU A 396 -20.50 -17.06 -47.66
C GLU A 396 -21.99 -16.82 -47.83
N SER A 397 -22.71 -16.49 -46.77
CA SER A 397 -24.15 -16.14 -46.82
C SER A 397 -24.42 -14.68 -47.17
N ILE A 398 -23.39 -13.83 -47.20
CA ILE A 398 -23.49 -12.43 -47.59
C ILE A 398 -23.49 -12.33 -49.12
N ILE A 399 -24.66 -12.56 -49.69
CA ILE A 399 -24.90 -12.57 -51.13
C ILE A 399 -25.87 -11.45 -51.49
N TRP A 400 -25.62 -10.68 -52.54
CA TRP A 400 -26.49 -9.63 -52.97
C TRP A 400 -27.92 -10.15 -53.33
N GLY A 401 -28.93 -9.45 -52.80
CA GLY A 401 -30.33 -9.81 -52.99
C GLY A 401 -30.81 -10.98 -52.19
N SER A 402 -30.08 -11.43 -51.17
CA SER A 402 -30.49 -12.50 -50.28
C SER A 402 -30.54 -12.04 -48.83
N SER A 403 -31.20 -12.81 -47.96
CA SER A 403 -31.17 -12.64 -46.52
C SER A 403 -30.07 -13.47 -45.91
N SER A 404 -29.39 -12.93 -44.89
CA SER A 404 -28.36 -13.62 -44.13
C SER A 404 -28.70 -13.60 -42.66
N LYS A 405 -28.50 -14.74 -41.99
CA LYS A 405 -28.67 -14.90 -40.56
C LYS A 405 -27.44 -14.38 -39.82
N VAL A 406 -27.68 -13.60 -38.78
CA VAL A 406 -26.65 -13.05 -37.91
C VAL A 406 -27.01 -13.39 -36.48
N THR A 407 -26.03 -13.85 -35.70
CA THR A 407 -26.18 -14.14 -34.27
C THR A 407 -25.31 -13.15 -33.49
N PHE A 408 -25.87 -12.50 -32.50
CA PHE A 408 -25.15 -11.60 -31.61
C PHE A 408 -25.10 -12.16 -30.19
N ARG A 409 -23.92 -12.12 -29.59
CA ARG A 409 -23.70 -12.50 -28.18
C ARG A 409 -22.97 -11.39 -27.45
N PRO A 410 -23.59 -10.74 -26.45
CA PRO A 410 -22.97 -9.73 -25.61
C PRO A 410 -22.23 -10.35 -24.43
N PHE A 411 -21.24 -9.62 -23.91
CA PHE A 411 -20.54 -9.87 -22.65
C PHE A 411 -20.47 -8.56 -21.88
N LEU A 412 -21.00 -8.57 -20.67
CA LEU A 412 -20.96 -7.42 -19.77
C LEU A 412 -19.91 -7.63 -18.70
N PHE A 413 -19.02 -6.66 -18.51
CA PHE A 413 -18.00 -6.67 -17.47
C PHE A 413 -18.17 -5.48 -16.53
N VAL A 414 -18.02 -5.72 -15.24
CA VAL A 414 -17.93 -4.72 -14.20
C VAL A 414 -16.52 -4.82 -13.58
N ASN A 415 -15.74 -3.76 -13.65
CA ASN A 415 -14.35 -3.74 -13.15
C ASN A 415 -13.53 -4.97 -13.59
N ASN A 416 -13.60 -5.30 -14.88
CA ASN A 416 -12.95 -6.45 -15.53
C ASN A 416 -13.43 -7.83 -15.05
N ARG A 417 -14.58 -7.94 -14.40
CA ARG A 417 -15.22 -9.22 -14.04
C ARG A 417 -16.49 -9.38 -14.84
N GLU A 418 -16.72 -10.56 -15.37
CA GLU A 418 -17.93 -10.89 -16.09
C GLU A 418 -19.15 -10.76 -15.16
N SER A 419 -20.13 -10.01 -15.60
CA SER A 419 -21.40 -9.76 -14.92
C SER A 419 -22.53 -10.43 -15.67
N SER A 420 -23.65 -10.70 -14.99
CA SER A 420 -24.82 -11.25 -15.65
C SER A 420 -25.31 -10.35 -16.77
N ILE A 421 -25.59 -10.94 -17.92
CA ILE A 421 -26.16 -10.25 -19.10
C ILE A 421 -27.62 -9.82 -18.88
N GLU A 422 -28.30 -10.31 -17.84
CA GLU A 422 -29.64 -9.87 -17.45
C GLU A 422 -29.68 -8.40 -16.99
N ASN A 423 -28.51 -7.85 -16.63
CA ASN A 423 -28.37 -6.43 -16.30
C ASN A 423 -28.42 -5.53 -17.53
N ILE A 424 -28.34 -6.08 -18.75
CA ILE A 424 -28.52 -5.37 -19.99
C ILE A 424 -29.99 -5.07 -20.23
N LYS A 425 -30.36 -3.79 -20.35
CA LYS A 425 -31.71 -3.31 -20.61
C LYS A 425 -31.74 -2.54 -21.94
N ASP A 426 -32.93 -2.47 -22.51
CA ASP A 426 -33.23 -1.68 -23.71
C ASP A 426 -32.25 -1.93 -24.86
N GLY A 427 -31.95 -3.22 -25.09
CA GLY A 427 -31.01 -3.64 -26.14
C GLY A 427 -31.53 -3.30 -27.54
N LYS A 428 -30.66 -2.65 -28.34
CA LYS A 428 -30.94 -2.25 -29.73
C LYS A 428 -29.75 -2.59 -30.62
N ILE A 429 -29.99 -3.33 -31.68
CA ILE A 429 -29.00 -3.55 -32.76
C ILE A 429 -29.31 -2.64 -33.94
N THR A 430 -28.29 -1.92 -34.41
CA THR A 430 -28.32 -1.13 -35.63
C THR A 430 -27.33 -1.72 -36.62
N VAL A 431 -27.80 -2.04 -37.82
CA VAL A 431 -26.98 -2.53 -38.91
C VAL A 431 -26.83 -1.42 -39.93
N TYR A 432 -25.60 -0.99 -40.15
CA TYR A 432 -25.26 0.00 -41.16
C TYR A 432 -24.73 -0.72 -42.40
N ILE A 433 -25.37 -0.46 -43.55
CA ILE A 433 -25.01 -1.06 -44.82
C ILE A 433 -24.49 0.04 -45.72
N GLU A 434 -23.21 0.03 -46.02
CA GLU A 434 -22.57 0.99 -46.93
C GLU A 434 -22.62 0.48 -48.34
N LYS A 435 -23.00 1.37 -49.29
CA LYS A 435 -23.01 1.08 -50.71
C LYS A 435 -21.74 1.61 -51.40
N LYS A 436 -21.33 0.95 -52.46
CA LYS A 436 -20.15 1.28 -53.27
C LYS A 436 -20.41 2.40 -54.30
N GLU A 437 -21.38 3.27 -54.12
CA GLU A 437 -21.69 4.32 -55.06
C GLU A 437 -21.08 5.68 -54.76
N LEU A 438 -20.79 6.39 -55.83
CA LEU A 438 -19.89 7.53 -56.01
C LEU A 438 -20.27 8.82 -55.28
N ASP A 439 -21.40 8.95 -54.62
CA ASP A 439 -21.80 10.21 -53.99
C ASP A 439 -22.53 9.98 -52.67
N ASN A 440 -21.95 10.49 -51.60
CA ASN A 440 -22.55 10.92 -50.32
C ASN A 440 -23.93 10.34 -49.93
N THR A 441 -24.24 9.13 -50.31
CA THR A 441 -25.48 8.46 -49.87
C THR A 441 -25.32 7.97 -48.43
N LEU A 442 -26.26 8.36 -47.58
CA LEU A 442 -26.32 7.87 -46.21
C LEU A 442 -26.41 6.33 -46.20
N PRO A 443 -25.72 5.66 -45.32
CA PRO A 443 -25.80 4.19 -45.20
C PRO A 443 -27.24 3.76 -44.91
N ILE A 444 -27.67 2.65 -45.52
CA ILE A 444 -28.95 2.04 -45.19
C ILE A 444 -28.87 1.51 -43.78
N GLN A 445 -29.88 1.80 -42.95
CA GLN A 445 -29.92 1.37 -41.57
C GLN A 445 -31.10 0.42 -41.35
N SER A 446 -30.85 -0.68 -40.65
CA SER A 446 -31.87 -1.60 -40.16
C SER A 446 -31.79 -1.68 -38.64
N TYR A 447 -32.95 -1.68 -37.99
CA TYR A 447 -33.04 -1.64 -36.50
C TYR A 447 -33.75 -2.89 -35.99
N PHE A 448 -33.21 -3.43 -34.88
CA PHE A 448 -33.80 -4.48 -34.08
C PHE A 448 -33.83 -3.97 -32.65
N GLU A 449 -35.02 -3.83 -32.09
CA GLU A 449 -35.25 -3.19 -30.76
C GLU A 449 -35.86 -4.18 -29.77
N ASN A 450 -35.90 -3.80 -28.50
CA ASN A 450 -36.43 -4.61 -27.40
C ASN A 450 -35.76 -5.97 -27.22
N ILE A 451 -34.43 -5.99 -27.40
CA ILE A 451 -33.62 -7.20 -27.28
C ILE A 451 -33.37 -7.45 -25.80
N ILE A 452 -33.77 -8.62 -25.31
CA ILE A 452 -33.62 -9.05 -23.94
C ILE A 452 -32.75 -10.31 -23.91
N PHE A 453 -31.78 -10.33 -23.00
CA PHE A 453 -30.92 -11.48 -22.75
C PHE A 453 -31.23 -12.10 -21.38
N SER A 454 -31.05 -13.40 -21.27
CA SER A 454 -31.12 -14.14 -20.01
C SER A 454 -29.98 -15.16 -19.93
N GLU A 455 -29.75 -15.71 -18.75
CA GLU A 455 -28.72 -16.75 -18.60
C GLU A 455 -29.00 -18.00 -19.44
N ASP A 456 -30.26 -18.28 -19.73
CA ASP A 456 -30.69 -19.38 -20.59
C ASP A 456 -30.60 -19.01 -22.09
N ASN A 457 -30.78 -17.73 -22.43
CA ASN A 457 -30.76 -17.23 -23.79
C ASN A 457 -29.76 -16.09 -23.96
N LYS A 458 -28.49 -16.50 -24.15
CA LYS A 458 -27.34 -15.57 -24.21
C LYS A 458 -27.09 -14.99 -25.60
N GLU A 459 -27.85 -15.39 -26.59
CA GLU A 459 -27.64 -15.05 -28.00
C GLU A 459 -28.95 -14.52 -28.60
N TYR A 460 -28.81 -13.55 -29.50
CA TYR A 460 -29.93 -13.01 -30.27
C TYR A 460 -29.68 -13.27 -31.75
N GLU A 461 -30.61 -13.98 -32.41
CA GLU A 461 -30.58 -14.29 -33.84
C GLU A 461 -31.53 -13.36 -34.59
N PHE A 462 -31.05 -12.80 -35.69
CA PHE A 462 -31.83 -11.95 -36.60
C PHE A 462 -31.41 -12.13 -38.04
N GLU A 463 -32.28 -11.72 -38.99
CA GLU A 463 -31.98 -11.78 -40.41
C GLU A 463 -31.82 -10.37 -40.96
N ILE A 464 -30.83 -10.20 -41.83
CA ILE A 464 -30.58 -8.97 -42.56
C ILE A 464 -30.72 -9.21 -44.04
N PHE A 465 -31.38 -8.30 -44.78
CA PHE A 465 -31.40 -8.31 -46.21
C PHE A 465 -30.14 -7.62 -46.74
N ILE A 466 -29.46 -8.24 -47.70
CA ILE A 466 -28.21 -7.77 -48.31
C ILE A 466 -28.54 -7.10 -49.64
N PRO A 467 -28.58 -5.76 -49.72
CA PRO A 467 -28.85 -5.08 -50.99
C PRO A 467 -27.72 -5.29 -52.00
N THR A 468 -27.97 -4.94 -53.25
CA THR A 468 -26.94 -4.94 -54.27
C THR A 468 -25.91 -3.81 -54.04
N MET A 469 -24.67 -4.04 -54.48
CA MET A 469 -23.56 -3.07 -54.44
C MET A 469 -23.15 -2.58 -53.04
N ILE A 470 -23.19 -3.46 -52.03
CA ILE A 470 -22.67 -3.13 -50.70
C ILE A 470 -21.14 -3.16 -50.71
N SER A 471 -20.53 -2.21 -49.98
CA SER A 471 -19.09 -2.12 -49.75
C SER A 471 -18.69 -2.64 -48.38
N ASP A 472 -19.47 -2.35 -47.33
CA ASP A 472 -19.19 -2.79 -45.98
C ASP A 472 -20.49 -2.94 -45.16
N LEU A 473 -20.38 -3.74 -44.08
CA LEU A 473 -21.40 -3.94 -43.08
C LEU A 473 -20.81 -3.62 -41.69
N LYS A 474 -21.47 -2.71 -40.98
CA LYS A 474 -21.13 -2.37 -39.62
C LYS A 474 -22.31 -2.70 -38.72
N PHE A 475 -22.03 -3.39 -37.66
CA PHE A 475 -23.00 -3.74 -36.61
C PHE A 475 -22.72 -2.92 -35.36
N ARG A 476 -23.78 -2.38 -34.78
CA ARG A 476 -23.71 -1.68 -33.50
C ARG A 476 -24.82 -2.18 -32.59
N PHE A 477 -24.43 -2.51 -31.37
CA PHE A 477 -25.36 -2.84 -30.30
C PHE A 477 -25.31 -1.75 -29.24
N ASP A 478 -26.44 -1.13 -28.95
CA ASP A 478 -26.63 -0.13 -27.90
C ASP A 478 -27.47 -0.74 -26.79
N CYS A 479 -27.20 -0.42 -25.53
CA CYS A 479 -27.99 -0.85 -24.39
C CYS A 479 -27.86 0.10 -23.21
N GLU A 480 -28.81 0.00 -22.28
CA GLU A 480 -28.76 0.64 -20.98
C GLU A 480 -28.40 -0.37 -19.89
N ILE A 481 -27.69 0.08 -18.89
CA ILE A 481 -27.45 -0.62 -17.64
C ILE A 481 -27.75 0.30 -16.46
N ILE A 482 -28.06 -0.28 -15.32
CA ILE A 482 -28.26 0.46 -14.07
C ILE A 482 -27.07 0.16 -13.16
N ASN A 483 -26.36 1.22 -12.74
CA ASN A 483 -25.25 1.09 -11.80
C ASN A 483 -25.75 0.82 -10.36
N SER A 484 -24.84 0.58 -9.44
CA SER A 484 -25.15 0.34 -8.01
C SER A 484 -25.80 1.55 -7.32
N ALA A 485 -25.68 2.76 -7.90
CA ALA A 485 -26.35 3.98 -7.44
C ALA A 485 -27.78 4.16 -8.00
N GLY A 486 -28.24 3.27 -8.88
CA GLY A 486 -29.52 3.39 -9.57
C GLY A 486 -29.49 4.33 -10.79
N GLU A 487 -28.34 4.79 -11.24
CA GLU A 487 -28.19 5.64 -12.40
C GLU A 487 -28.10 4.81 -13.67
N LYS A 488 -28.76 5.30 -14.73
CA LYS A 488 -28.71 4.70 -16.07
C LYS A 488 -27.40 5.08 -16.77
N LYS A 489 -26.71 4.09 -17.32
CA LYS A 489 -25.54 4.29 -18.19
C LYS A 489 -25.76 3.62 -19.54
N ASN A 490 -25.49 4.37 -20.61
CA ASN A 490 -25.56 3.85 -21.97
C ASN A 490 -24.22 3.25 -22.37
N LEU A 491 -24.28 2.03 -22.86
CA LEU A 491 -23.13 1.32 -23.41
C LEU A 491 -23.37 0.96 -24.87
N TYR A 492 -22.30 0.85 -25.62
CA TYR A 492 -22.38 0.35 -26.99
C TYR A 492 -21.20 -0.55 -27.33
N TYR A 493 -21.43 -1.42 -28.30
CA TYR A 493 -20.41 -2.25 -28.93
C TYR A 493 -20.54 -2.16 -30.45
N GLU A 494 -19.43 -2.00 -31.15
CA GLU A 494 -19.39 -1.93 -32.62
C GLU A 494 -18.45 -2.98 -33.19
N GLN A 495 -18.87 -3.56 -34.32
CA GLN A 495 -18.07 -4.51 -35.10
C GLN A 495 -18.22 -4.24 -36.58
N ASN A 496 -17.08 -4.07 -37.26
CA ASN A 496 -17.05 -4.01 -38.71
C ASN A 496 -16.92 -5.43 -39.29
N SER A 497 -17.63 -5.69 -40.37
CA SER A 497 -17.65 -7.04 -40.94
C SER A 497 -16.34 -7.42 -41.63
N ASN A 498 -15.53 -6.43 -42.05
CA ASN A 498 -14.31 -6.62 -42.87
C ASN A 498 -14.54 -7.58 -44.07
N ILE A 499 -15.73 -7.52 -44.66
CA ILE A 499 -16.10 -8.33 -45.81
C ILE A 499 -15.55 -7.65 -47.04
N LYS A 500 -14.48 -8.18 -47.59
CA LYS A 500 -14.11 -7.91 -48.97
C LYS A 500 -15.01 -8.77 -49.86
N ILE A 501 -16.10 -8.19 -50.33
CA ILE A 501 -17.01 -8.87 -51.26
C ILE A 501 -16.28 -9.01 -52.60
N ASN A 502 -15.96 -10.25 -52.93
CA ASN A 502 -15.24 -10.54 -54.18
C ASN A 502 -16.25 -10.43 -55.34
N GLU A 503 -16.16 -9.35 -56.12
CA GLU A 503 -17.07 -9.06 -57.24
C GLU A 503 -17.19 -10.21 -58.26
N GLN A 504 -16.12 -11.01 -58.43
CA GLN A 504 -16.13 -12.17 -59.30
C GLN A 504 -17.04 -13.31 -58.82
N VAL A 505 -17.21 -13.46 -57.52
CA VAL A 505 -18.08 -14.50 -56.95
C VAL A 505 -19.54 -14.08 -57.09
N ILE A 506 -19.82 -12.78 -56.96
CA ILE A 506 -21.17 -12.23 -57.00
C ILE A 506 -21.71 -12.11 -58.41
N SER A 507 -20.85 -11.70 -59.36
CA SER A 507 -21.27 -11.52 -60.77
C SER A 507 -21.66 -12.83 -61.47
N ARG A 508 -21.27 -13.98 -60.94
CA ARG A 508 -21.55 -15.26 -61.62
C ARG A 508 -22.87 -15.93 -61.20
N GLY A 509 -23.61 -15.44 -60.18
CA GLY A 509 -24.97 -15.91 -59.82
C GLY A 509 -25.13 -17.40 -59.59
N LEU A 510 -24.04 -18.15 -59.54
CA LEU A 510 -23.98 -19.61 -59.60
C LEU A 510 -23.55 -20.27 -58.28
N PHE A 511 -23.37 -19.47 -57.25
CA PHE A 511 -22.88 -19.98 -55.96
C PHE A 511 -23.77 -21.11 -55.38
N HIS A 512 -25.07 -21.00 -55.61
CA HIS A 512 -26.01 -22.02 -55.18
C HIS A 512 -26.07 -23.24 -56.07
N LYS A 513 -25.51 -23.16 -57.27
CA LYS A 513 -25.59 -24.27 -58.22
C LYS A 513 -24.29 -25.07 -58.39
N CYS A 514 -23.16 -24.53 -57.96
CA CYS A 514 -21.85 -25.10 -58.29
C CYS A 514 -21.34 -26.12 -57.26
N GLY A 515 -22.04 -26.38 -56.20
CA GLY A 515 -21.70 -27.45 -55.27
C GLY A 515 -20.23 -27.42 -54.75
N LYS A 516 -19.76 -28.55 -54.29
CA LYS A 516 -18.44 -28.73 -53.65
C LYS A 516 -17.23 -28.27 -54.50
N LYS A 517 -17.28 -28.39 -55.81
CA LYS A 517 -16.13 -28.03 -56.68
C LYS A 517 -15.81 -26.53 -56.66
N TYR A 518 -16.79 -25.69 -56.49
CA TYR A 518 -16.59 -24.26 -56.52
C TYR A 518 -15.88 -23.72 -55.24
N PHE A 519 -16.10 -24.38 -54.10
CA PHE A 519 -15.39 -24.08 -52.87
C PHE A 519 -13.91 -24.49 -52.91
N ASP A 520 -13.61 -25.62 -53.58
CA ASP A 520 -12.24 -26.15 -53.62
C ASP A 520 -11.34 -25.30 -54.57
N GLU A 521 -11.88 -24.66 -55.58
CA GLU A 521 -11.11 -23.86 -56.54
C GLU A 521 -10.80 -22.42 -56.05
N ASN A 522 -11.62 -21.83 -55.18
CA ASN A 522 -11.39 -20.48 -54.67
C ASN A 522 -10.53 -20.35 -53.42
N ILE A 523 -10.27 -21.45 -52.72
CA ILE A 523 -9.41 -21.49 -51.52
C ILE A 523 -7.91 -21.52 -51.90
N GLY A 524 -7.59 -21.74 -53.17
CA GLY A 524 -6.21 -21.91 -53.67
C GLY A 524 -5.40 -20.65 -53.93
N GLN A 525 -5.96 -19.42 -53.81
CA GLN A 525 -5.23 -18.20 -54.18
C GLN A 525 -4.46 -17.52 -53.03
N ASN A 526 -4.65 -17.93 -51.82
CA ASN A 526 -3.96 -17.31 -50.64
C ASN A 526 -3.03 -18.24 -49.84
N GLY A 527 -2.61 -19.39 -50.44
CA GLY A 527 -1.50 -20.16 -49.87
C GLY A 527 -1.76 -20.95 -48.58
N GLU A 528 -2.91 -20.82 -47.95
CA GLU A 528 -3.27 -21.53 -46.71
C GLU A 528 -4.33 -22.60 -46.99
N LYS A 529 -3.90 -23.87 -46.92
CA LYS A 529 -4.81 -25.01 -46.98
C LYS A 529 -5.60 -25.16 -45.69
N ASN A 530 -6.73 -24.48 -45.60
CA ASN A 530 -7.71 -24.78 -44.54
C ASN A 530 -8.55 -25.99 -45.02
N ILE A 531 -8.19 -27.17 -44.56
CA ILE A 531 -8.93 -28.41 -44.83
C ILE A 531 -10.13 -28.48 -43.87
N PHE A 532 -11.30 -28.10 -44.36
CA PHE A 532 -12.57 -28.31 -43.66
C PHE A 532 -13.04 -29.76 -43.91
N HIS A 533 -12.89 -30.65 -42.92
CA HIS A 533 -13.51 -31.96 -42.94
C HIS A 533 -15.00 -31.87 -42.64
N ILE A 534 -15.84 -31.89 -43.67
CA ILE A 534 -17.27 -32.08 -43.51
C ILE A 534 -17.53 -33.60 -43.27
N LYS A 535 -17.76 -33.99 -42.02
CA LYS A 535 -18.26 -35.33 -41.72
C LYS A 535 -19.66 -35.50 -42.29
N LYS A 536 -19.83 -36.32 -43.33
CA LYS A 536 -21.15 -36.81 -43.71
C LYS A 536 -21.76 -37.59 -42.55
N LYS A 537 -22.87 -37.11 -41.98
CA LYS A 537 -23.80 -37.99 -41.24
C LYS A 537 -24.37 -38.98 -42.27
N LYS A 538 -24.04 -40.24 -42.14
CA LYS A 538 -24.83 -41.32 -42.74
C LYS A 538 -26.10 -41.44 -41.91
N ASN A 539 -27.25 -41.45 -42.64
CA ASN A 539 -28.53 -41.91 -42.09
C ASN A 539 -28.42 -43.33 -41.60
#